data_17bd332930c813cf5a726f754802ae4e
#
_entry.id   17bd332930c813cf5a726f754802ae4e
#
_cell.length_a   1.000
_cell.length_b   1.000
_cell.length_c   1.000
_cell.angle_alpha   90.00
_cell.angle_beta   90.00
_cell.angle_gamma   90.00
#
_symmetry.space_group_name_H-M   'P 1'
#
loop_
_entity.id
_entity.type
_entity.pdbx_description
1 polymer ?
#
loop_
_entity_poly.entity_id
_entity_poly.type
_entity_poly.pdbx_seq_one_letter_code
_entity_poly.pdbx_strand_id
1 'polypeptide(L)'
;MRVQTTMNLNKEQAQNIASVLAESLHYIQRFAGKTIVVKYGGNAMTEESLKNGFARDIVLMKQVGMNPVVVHGGGPQIGKLLDKVGKESEFIQGMRVTDTETMDIVEMVLGGLVNKEIVNLIHQHNGNAVGLTGKDGNLIEARKL
;
A
#
# COMPACT_ATOMS: atom_id res chain seq x y z
N MET A 1 10.56 8.60 21.51
CA MET A 1 9.69 9.05 22.63
C MET A 1 8.47 8.12 22.62
N ARG A 2 8.37 7.20 23.60
CA ARG A 2 7.22 6.28 23.70
C ARG A 2 6.04 7.05 24.29
N VAL A 3 5.04 7.35 23.48
CA VAL A 3 3.76 7.83 24.01
C VAL A 3 3.07 6.60 24.63
N GLN A 4 3.14 6.48 25.94
CA GLN A 4 2.27 5.57 26.69
C GLN A 4 0.87 6.23 26.71
N THR A 5 0.04 5.90 25.73
CA THR A 5 -1.39 6.20 25.84
C THR A 5 -1.97 5.17 26.82
N THR A 6 -2.05 5.51 28.09
CA THR A 6 -2.84 4.76 29.07
C THR A 6 -4.31 4.94 28.70
N MET A 7 -4.89 3.99 27.96
CA MET A 7 -6.32 3.93 27.79
C MET A 7 -6.94 3.56 29.14
N ASN A 8 -7.70 4.46 29.76
CA ASN A 8 -8.57 4.13 30.89
C ASN A 8 -9.78 3.33 30.36
N LEU A 9 -9.58 2.03 30.20
CA LEU A 9 -10.62 1.10 29.77
C LEU A 9 -11.50 0.73 30.97
N ASN A 10 -12.82 0.75 30.80
CA ASN A 10 -13.71 0.10 31.75
C ASN A 10 -13.66 -1.44 31.55
N LYS A 11 -14.25 -2.19 32.50
CA LYS A 11 -14.18 -3.67 32.49
C LYS A 11 -14.77 -4.25 31.19
N GLU A 12 -15.89 -3.74 30.71
CA GLU A 12 -16.54 -4.23 29.51
C GLU A 12 -15.68 -3.99 28.25
N GLN A 13 -15.11 -2.79 28.11
CA GLN A 13 -14.19 -2.47 27.03
C GLN A 13 -12.96 -3.38 27.03
N ALA A 14 -12.39 -3.64 28.21
CA ALA A 14 -11.24 -4.55 28.34
C ALA A 14 -11.61 -5.99 27.96
N GLN A 15 -12.77 -6.48 28.37
CA GLN A 15 -13.28 -7.80 27.99
C GLN A 15 -13.51 -7.92 26.49
N ASN A 16 -14.12 -6.91 25.85
CA ASN A 16 -14.36 -6.90 24.40
C ASN A 16 -13.05 -6.95 23.61
N ILE A 17 -12.04 -6.16 24.01
CA ILE A 17 -10.72 -6.18 23.38
C ILE A 17 -10.07 -7.56 23.53
N ALA A 18 -10.12 -8.15 24.73
CA ALA A 18 -9.57 -9.48 24.99
C ALA A 18 -10.25 -10.56 24.13
N SER A 19 -11.58 -10.49 23.97
CA SER A 19 -12.32 -11.42 23.10
C SER A 19 -11.93 -11.29 21.64
N VAL A 20 -11.83 -10.07 21.11
CA VAL A 20 -11.41 -9.82 19.72
C VAL A 20 -10.00 -10.35 19.47
N LEU A 21 -9.08 -10.13 20.41
CA LEU A 21 -7.71 -10.66 20.31
C LEU A 21 -7.67 -12.19 20.35
N ALA A 22 -8.47 -12.82 21.23
CA ALA A 22 -8.57 -14.27 21.32
C ALA A 22 -9.13 -14.89 20.03
N GLU A 23 -10.18 -14.29 19.45
CA GLU A 23 -10.72 -14.72 18.15
C GLU A 23 -9.72 -14.53 17.02
N SER A 24 -8.94 -13.44 17.05
CA SER A 24 -7.91 -13.16 16.06
C SER A 24 -6.77 -14.18 16.07
N LEU A 25 -6.50 -14.82 17.20
CA LEU A 25 -5.38 -15.76 17.37
C LEU A 25 -5.41 -16.90 16.33
N HIS A 26 -6.59 -17.43 16.03
CA HIS A 26 -6.76 -18.49 15.02
C HIS A 26 -6.26 -18.04 13.63
N TYR A 27 -6.61 -16.82 13.23
CA TYR A 27 -6.16 -16.26 11.95
C TYR A 27 -4.67 -15.95 11.95
N ILE A 28 -4.15 -15.39 13.05
CA ILE A 28 -2.72 -15.11 13.21
C ILE A 28 -1.93 -16.41 13.06
N GLN A 29 -2.30 -17.48 13.76
CA GLN A 29 -1.64 -18.78 13.66
C GLN A 29 -1.72 -19.37 12.25
N ARG A 30 -2.87 -19.25 11.58
CA ARG A 30 -3.09 -19.78 10.23
C ARG A 30 -2.23 -19.09 9.19
N PHE A 31 -2.02 -17.78 9.31
CA PHE A 31 -1.34 -16.95 8.32
C PHE A 31 0.09 -16.57 8.70
N ALA A 32 0.57 -16.91 9.90
CA ALA A 32 1.95 -16.71 10.30
C ALA A 32 2.91 -17.38 9.30
N GLY A 33 3.94 -16.67 8.88
CA GLY A 33 4.91 -17.10 7.88
C GLY A 33 4.41 -17.11 6.43
N LYS A 34 3.12 -16.85 6.18
CA LYS A 34 2.57 -16.81 4.82
C LYS A 34 2.83 -15.48 4.14
N THR A 35 3.05 -15.51 2.82
CA THR A 35 3.08 -14.32 1.99
C THR A 35 1.66 -13.95 1.61
N ILE A 36 1.26 -12.73 1.93
CA ILE A 36 -0.07 -12.18 1.64
C ILE A 36 0.10 -11.01 0.68
N VAL A 37 -0.47 -11.15 -0.52
CA VAL A 37 -0.49 -10.06 -1.51
C VAL A 37 -1.67 -9.16 -1.22
N VAL A 38 -1.40 -7.89 -0.99
CA VAL A 38 -2.40 -6.86 -0.69
C VAL A 38 -2.43 -5.84 -1.82
N LYS A 39 -3.54 -5.75 -2.53
CA LYS A 39 -3.74 -4.69 -3.55
C LYS A 39 -4.10 -3.38 -2.85
N TYR A 40 -3.35 -2.33 -3.15
CA TYR A 40 -3.58 -0.98 -2.66
C TYR A 40 -3.99 -0.05 -3.80
N GLY A 41 -5.16 0.58 -3.70
CA GLY A 41 -5.69 1.42 -4.77
C GLY A 41 -7.04 2.06 -4.43
N GLY A 42 -7.60 2.80 -5.37
CA GLY A 42 -8.89 3.48 -5.20
C GLY A 42 -8.86 4.55 -4.11
N ASN A 43 -9.96 4.70 -3.39
CA ASN A 43 -10.14 5.73 -2.36
C ASN A 43 -9.12 5.62 -1.21
N ALA A 44 -8.61 4.43 -0.93
CA ALA A 44 -7.58 4.22 0.08
C ALA A 44 -6.27 4.98 -0.21
N MET A 45 -6.06 5.40 -1.47
CA MET A 45 -4.88 6.19 -1.88
C MET A 45 -5.12 7.71 -1.87
N THR A 46 -6.33 8.17 -1.58
CA THR A 46 -6.70 9.60 -1.71
C THR A 46 -6.95 10.27 -0.36
N GLU A 47 -7.51 9.56 0.60
CA GLU A 47 -7.82 10.09 1.94
C GLU A 47 -6.68 9.78 2.93
N GLU A 48 -6.21 10.80 3.64
CA GLU A 48 -5.11 10.66 4.61
C GLU A 48 -5.43 9.69 5.76
N SER A 49 -6.68 9.66 6.22
CA SER A 49 -7.13 8.72 7.24
C SER A 49 -7.03 7.27 6.78
N LEU A 50 -7.43 6.99 5.52
CA LEU A 50 -7.37 5.66 4.93
C LEU A 50 -5.94 5.23 4.61
N LYS A 51 -5.10 6.16 4.13
CA LYS A 51 -3.66 5.91 3.92
C LYS A 51 -2.98 5.48 5.23
N ASN A 52 -3.20 6.23 6.29
CA ASN A 52 -2.65 5.92 7.61
C ASN A 52 -3.19 4.61 8.18
N GLY A 53 -4.49 4.35 8.03
CA GLY A 53 -5.11 3.07 8.39
C GLY A 53 -4.46 1.90 7.67
N PHE A 54 -4.35 2.00 6.34
CA PHE A 54 -3.70 0.98 5.52
C PHE A 54 -2.26 0.69 5.97
N ALA A 55 -1.43 1.73 6.15
CA ALA A 55 -0.04 1.53 6.55
C ALA A 55 0.09 0.84 7.91
N ARG A 56 -0.74 1.26 8.88
CA ARG A 56 -0.80 0.63 10.21
C ARG A 56 -1.20 -0.85 10.10
N ASP A 57 -2.16 -1.18 9.24
CA ASP A 57 -2.63 -2.56 9.07
C ASP A 57 -1.56 -3.44 8.41
N ILE A 58 -0.81 -2.91 7.42
CA ILE A 58 0.35 -3.61 6.84
C ILE A 58 1.43 -3.86 7.88
N VAL A 59 1.72 -2.87 8.73
CA VAL A 59 2.68 -3.02 9.83
C VAL A 59 2.18 -4.06 10.83
N LEU A 60 0.90 -4.04 11.19
CA LEU A 60 0.30 -5.05 12.07
C LEU A 60 0.45 -6.46 11.48
N MET A 61 0.11 -6.67 10.20
CA MET A 61 0.30 -7.96 9.53
C MET A 61 1.74 -8.46 9.67
N LYS A 62 2.72 -7.60 9.47
CA LYS A 62 4.13 -7.96 9.62
C LYS A 62 4.49 -8.31 11.07
N GLN A 63 4.00 -7.55 12.03
CA GLN A 63 4.26 -7.78 13.46
C GLN A 63 3.69 -9.10 13.97
N VAL A 64 2.55 -9.54 13.44
CA VAL A 64 1.95 -10.84 13.79
C VAL A 64 2.52 -12.02 12.98
N GLY A 65 3.63 -11.80 12.25
CA GLY A 65 4.38 -12.87 11.60
C GLY A 65 4.00 -13.15 10.15
N MET A 66 3.12 -12.38 9.53
CA MET A 66 2.83 -12.48 8.09
C MET A 66 3.92 -11.78 7.25
N ASN A 67 3.99 -12.10 5.96
CA ASN A 67 4.86 -11.43 5.00
C ASN A 67 4.02 -10.67 3.96
N PRO A 68 3.58 -9.43 4.26
CA PRO A 68 2.78 -8.66 3.33
C PRO A 68 3.60 -8.19 2.13
N VAL A 69 3.04 -8.35 0.94
CA VAL A 69 3.53 -7.79 -0.33
C VAL A 69 2.47 -6.85 -0.86
N VAL A 70 2.76 -5.56 -0.89
CA VAL A 70 1.83 -4.54 -1.38
C VAL A 70 1.99 -4.37 -2.89
N VAL A 71 0.89 -4.51 -3.63
CA VAL A 71 0.82 -4.22 -5.07
C VAL A 71 -0.09 -3.01 -5.25
N HIS A 72 0.45 -1.94 -5.82
CA HIS A 72 -0.28 -0.69 -5.95
C HIS A 72 -0.48 -0.26 -7.40
N GLY A 73 -1.51 0.54 -7.63
CA GLY A 73 -1.71 1.31 -8.86
C GLY A 73 -1.31 2.77 -8.68
N GLY A 74 -1.88 3.66 -9.50
CA GLY A 74 -1.61 5.10 -9.46
C GLY A 74 -2.24 5.85 -10.63
N GLY A 75 -3.32 5.31 -11.20
CA GLY A 75 -4.00 5.94 -12.34
C GLY A 75 -4.33 7.42 -12.15
N PRO A 76 -4.94 7.83 -11.03
CA PRO A 76 -5.22 9.24 -10.75
C PRO A 76 -3.96 10.11 -10.66
N GLN A 77 -2.89 9.60 -10.08
CA GLN A 77 -1.61 10.30 -9.94
C GLN A 77 -0.93 10.48 -11.29
N ILE A 78 -0.99 9.45 -12.16
CA ILE A 78 -0.51 9.51 -13.55
C ILE A 78 -1.31 10.58 -14.32
N GLY A 79 -2.64 10.55 -14.27
CA GLY A 79 -3.49 11.55 -14.91
C GLY A 79 -3.13 12.97 -14.49
N LYS A 80 -3.03 13.20 -13.18
CA LYS A 80 -2.62 14.50 -12.63
C LYS A 80 -1.29 15.01 -13.17
N LEU A 81 -0.30 14.13 -13.36
CA LEU A 81 0.99 14.57 -13.88
C LEU A 81 0.92 14.81 -15.39
N LEU A 82 0.22 13.97 -16.16
CA LEU A 82 -0.01 14.18 -17.59
C LEU A 82 -0.70 15.52 -17.84
N ASP A 83 -1.75 15.84 -17.10
CA ASP A 83 -2.46 17.12 -17.18
C ASP A 83 -1.51 18.31 -16.91
N LYS A 84 -0.62 18.20 -15.89
CA LYS A 84 0.35 19.24 -15.57
C LYS A 84 1.38 19.50 -16.67
N VAL A 85 1.74 18.48 -17.44
CA VAL A 85 2.67 18.61 -18.57
C VAL A 85 1.96 18.86 -19.91
N GLY A 86 0.62 19.03 -19.88
CA GLY A 86 -0.19 19.34 -21.06
C GLY A 86 -0.38 18.15 -22.02
N LYS A 87 -0.28 16.91 -21.50
CA LYS A 87 -0.42 15.70 -22.29
C LYS A 87 -1.77 15.04 -22.01
N GLU A 88 -2.58 14.89 -23.03
CA GLU A 88 -3.89 14.22 -22.94
C GLU A 88 -3.74 12.71 -22.74
N SER A 89 -4.67 12.14 -21.98
CA SER A 89 -4.75 10.70 -21.74
C SER A 89 -5.82 10.08 -22.63
N GLU A 90 -5.44 9.13 -23.45
CA GLU A 90 -6.37 8.32 -24.24
C GLU A 90 -6.52 6.93 -23.57
N PHE A 91 -7.75 6.39 -23.63
CA PHE A 91 -8.06 5.05 -23.10
C PHE A 91 -8.79 4.23 -24.15
N ILE A 92 -8.34 3.00 -24.36
CA ILE A 92 -9.03 1.99 -25.20
C ILE A 92 -9.38 0.81 -24.31
N GLN A 93 -10.66 0.49 -24.22
CA GLN A 93 -11.19 -0.60 -23.37
C GLN A 93 -10.73 -0.53 -21.90
N GLY A 94 -10.61 0.70 -21.36
CA GLY A 94 -10.15 0.93 -19.99
C GLY A 94 -8.64 0.86 -19.80
N MET A 95 -7.87 0.58 -20.83
CA MET A 95 -6.41 0.59 -20.82
C MET A 95 -5.91 1.93 -21.39
N ARG A 96 -4.96 2.55 -20.71
CA ARG A 96 -4.32 3.79 -21.17
C ARG A 96 -3.45 3.51 -22.40
N VAL A 97 -3.69 4.24 -23.47
CA VAL A 97 -2.76 4.27 -24.62
C VAL A 97 -1.46 4.92 -24.14
N THR A 98 -0.37 4.19 -24.21
CA THR A 98 0.89 4.59 -23.60
C THR A 98 2.00 4.58 -24.66
N ASP A 99 2.32 5.77 -25.19
CA ASP A 99 3.52 5.99 -25.99
C ASP A 99 4.78 6.08 -25.10
N THR A 100 5.96 6.22 -25.69
CA THR A 100 7.22 6.24 -24.95
C THR A 100 7.28 7.36 -23.91
N GLU A 101 6.87 8.56 -24.28
CA GLU A 101 6.87 9.71 -23.37
C GLU A 101 5.87 9.55 -22.22
N THR A 102 4.69 9.02 -22.52
CA THR A 102 3.71 8.66 -21.47
C THR A 102 4.27 7.56 -20.56
N MET A 103 5.02 6.60 -21.11
CA MET A 103 5.62 5.53 -20.31
C MET A 103 6.66 6.06 -19.33
N ASP A 104 7.46 7.03 -19.74
CA ASP A 104 8.43 7.69 -18.82
C ASP A 104 7.70 8.37 -17.66
N ILE A 105 6.59 9.04 -17.94
CA ILE A 105 5.75 9.67 -16.91
C ILE A 105 5.14 8.61 -15.97
N VAL A 106 4.61 7.52 -16.53
CA VAL A 106 4.07 6.40 -15.75
C VAL A 106 5.13 5.83 -14.81
N GLU A 107 6.35 5.62 -15.29
CA GLU A 107 7.46 5.11 -14.50
C GLU A 107 7.84 6.07 -13.37
N MET A 108 7.99 7.36 -13.66
CA MET A 108 8.27 8.39 -12.65
C MET A 108 7.19 8.42 -11.56
N VAL A 109 5.92 8.36 -11.94
CA VAL A 109 4.80 8.41 -11.00
C VAL A 109 4.71 7.15 -10.17
N LEU A 110 4.73 5.99 -10.79
CA LEU A 110 4.54 4.74 -10.07
C LEU A 110 5.77 4.37 -9.23
N GLY A 111 6.97 4.41 -9.82
CA GLY A 111 8.20 4.01 -9.14
C GLY A 111 8.77 5.08 -8.20
N GLY A 112 8.73 6.33 -8.63
CA GLY A 112 9.32 7.45 -7.90
C GLY A 112 8.38 8.09 -6.88
N LEU A 113 7.13 8.34 -7.25
CA LEU A 113 6.19 9.07 -6.40
C LEU A 113 5.37 8.12 -5.52
N VAL A 114 4.48 7.32 -6.13
CA VAL A 114 3.51 6.51 -5.39
C VAL A 114 4.20 5.42 -4.56
N ASN A 115 5.14 4.69 -5.16
CA ASN A 115 5.89 3.65 -4.48
C ASN A 115 6.62 4.19 -3.24
N LYS A 116 7.30 5.32 -3.37
CA LYS A 116 8.07 5.92 -2.27
C LYS A 116 7.18 6.59 -1.22
N GLU A 117 6.00 7.09 -1.60
CA GLU A 117 4.99 7.55 -0.65
C GLU A 117 4.52 6.41 0.25
N ILE A 118 4.22 5.23 -0.32
CA ILE A 118 3.79 4.05 0.43
C ILE A 118 4.90 3.57 1.38
N VAL A 119 6.14 3.48 0.90
CA VAL A 119 7.30 3.11 1.71
C VAL A 119 7.46 4.05 2.90
N ASN A 120 7.41 5.36 2.65
CA ASN A 120 7.53 6.37 3.69
C ASN A 120 6.39 6.29 4.71
N LEU A 121 5.17 6.07 4.24
CA LEU A 121 4.00 5.93 5.10
C LEU A 121 4.12 4.72 6.05
N ILE A 122 4.61 3.58 5.55
CA ILE A 122 4.88 2.40 6.37
C ILE A 122 5.97 2.70 7.41
N HIS A 123 7.03 3.44 7.03
CA HIS A 123 8.09 3.85 7.96
C HIS A 123 7.56 4.78 9.06
N GLN A 124 6.64 5.69 8.76
CA GLN A 124 6.00 6.56 9.75
C GLN A 124 5.23 5.78 10.82
N HIS A 125 4.77 4.57 10.49
CA HIS A 125 4.12 3.64 11.41
C HIS A 125 5.08 2.60 12.04
N ASN A 126 6.40 2.88 12.03
CA ASN A 126 7.45 2.02 12.56
C ASN A 126 7.57 0.65 11.85
N GLY A 127 7.13 0.54 10.62
CA GLY A 127 7.42 -0.60 9.75
C GLY A 127 8.68 -0.37 8.94
N ASN A 128 9.26 -1.45 8.40
CA ASN A 128 10.34 -1.39 7.43
C ASN A 128 9.83 -1.93 6.08
N ALA A 129 9.96 -1.14 5.04
CA ALA A 129 9.53 -1.50 3.71
C ALA A 129 10.58 -1.12 2.66
N VAL A 130 10.66 -1.91 1.62
CA VAL A 130 11.45 -1.62 0.41
C VAL A 130 10.48 -1.57 -0.77
N GLY A 131 10.56 -0.51 -1.56
CA GLY A 131 9.76 -0.37 -2.76
C GLY A 131 10.54 -0.80 -3.99
N LEU A 132 9.96 -1.71 -4.76
CA LEU A 132 10.50 -2.23 -6.01
C LEU A 132 9.56 -1.90 -7.18
N THR A 133 10.11 -1.93 -8.38
CA THR A 133 9.37 -1.89 -9.65
C THR A 133 9.58 -3.19 -10.42
N GLY A 134 8.84 -3.41 -11.49
CA GLY A 134 9.03 -4.59 -12.34
C GLY A 134 10.44 -4.68 -12.98
N LYS A 135 11.13 -3.53 -13.11
CA LYS A 135 12.51 -3.46 -13.66
C LYS A 135 13.57 -3.91 -12.66
N ASP A 136 13.30 -3.79 -11.36
CA ASP A 136 14.27 -4.16 -10.32
C ASP A 136 14.51 -5.68 -10.36
N GLY A 137 15.76 -6.09 -10.57
CA GLY A 137 16.14 -7.48 -10.65
C GLY A 137 15.45 -8.30 -11.75
N ASN A 138 14.94 -7.65 -12.80
CA ASN A 138 14.12 -8.27 -13.86
C ASN A 138 12.90 -9.02 -13.32
N LEU A 139 12.24 -8.43 -12.32
CA LEU A 139 11.14 -9.06 -11.59
C LEU A 139 9.93 -9.36 -12.50
N ILE A 140 9.67 -8.48 -13.49
CA ILE A 140 8.58 -8.62 -14.45
C ILE A 140 9.13 -8.36 -15.86
N GLU A 141 9.05 -9.38 -16.70
CA GLU A 141 9.26 -9.25 -18.14
C GLU A 141 7.91 -8.98 -18.83
N ALA A 142 7.84 -7.93 -19.63
CA ALA A 142 6.61 -7.52 -20.30
C ALA A 142 6.86 -7.28 -21.80
N ARG A 143 5.84 -7.54 -22.61
CA ARG A 143 5.80 -7.18 -24.02
C ARG A 143 4.60 -6.30 -24.32
N LYS A 144 4.72 -5.46 -25.31
CA LYS A 144 3.59 -4.65 -25.81
C LYS A 144 2.55 -5.56 -26.46
N LEU A 145 1.29 -5.31 -26.17
CA LEU A 145 0.12 -5.92 -26.80
C LEU A 145 -0.10 -5.37 -28.20
#